data_34e78818cda1cb328a4cf2643eeda07c
#
_entry.id   34e78818cda1cb328a4cf2643eeda07c
#
_cell.length_a   1.000
_cell.length_b   1.000
_cell.length_c   1.000
_cell.angle_alpha   90.00
_cell.angle_beta   90.00
_cell.angle_gamma   90.00
#
_symmetry.space_group_name_H-M   'P 1'
#
loop_
_entity.id
_entity.type
_entity.pdbx_description
1 polymer ?
#
loop_
_entity_poly.entity_id
_entity_poly.type
_entity_poly.pdbx_seq_one_letter_code
_entity_poly.pdbx_strand_id
1 'polypeptide(L)'
;LGTLSPLFVSNYASTQVREALARLPGVGEVQMFGARDYSMRIWLRPDRMNALNITTDDIAQALREQNVQGAAGQVGTPPVFNGQQQTLTINGIGRLSDAAGFGQIVVRSGERGQLVRLSDVATIELGARSYSSGAQLNGKDSAYLGIYPTPTANALQVATAVRAELTRLHARFPADLTWEVKFDTTRFVAATIKEIGVSLALTLMAVVVVVVSLFLQSWRATLIVALAIPVSLIGTFAVLYALGYSANTLSLFAIILALTMVVDDAIVVVESVETKMAEGLDRGSATAEALRQIAGPVIATTLVLLAVFVPVAMLPGIVGELYRQFAVTLSTAVTLSSVVALTLTPALCALLLRPRPQQPAAIWRGFNRGLDTVRDGYGRLVGRMNRRPWLALAATMAAAGVVVFSFITMPKGFLPQEDQGYFFASVQLPEAASLERTEAVMAQARELLLLNPAVEDVIQVSGFNILNGTSASNGGFISVMLKDWHQRPPLEAVMEKVQGQLMGLPEATIMTFAPPTLPGLGNASGFNLRILAQAGQSPAELEQVTHQVLRTANQYPQLSRVFTTWSSNVPQLTLTVDRDQAAR
;
A
#
# COMPACT_ATOMS: atom_id res chain seq x y z
N LEU A 1 15.57 19.23 -13.45
CA LEU A 1 16.23 19.46 -12.13
C LEU A 1 17.38 20.47 -12.17
N GLY A 2 17.49 21.38 -13.11
CA GLY A 2 18.66 22.24 -13.19
C GLY A 2 18.36 23.75 -13.11
N THR A 3 17.52 24.25 -13.96
CA THR A 3 17.34 25.72 -14.14
C THR A 3 15.93 26.19 -13.82
N LEU A 4 14.98 25.29 -13.68
CA LEU A 4 13.57 25.65 -13.43
C LEU A 4 13.34 25.96 -11.94
N SER A 5 12.62 27.04 -11.66
CA SER A 5 12.27 27.40 -10.29
C SER A 5 11.35 26.34 -9.67
N PRO A 6 11.47 26.04 -8.35
CA PRO A 6 10.57 25.11 -7.66
C PRO A 6 9.08 25.46 -7.81
N LEU A 7 8.80 26.76 -7.88
CA LEU A 7 7.43 27.27 -8.09
C LEU A 7 6.89 26.90 -9.48
N PHE A 8 7.71 27.02 -10.54
CA PHE A 8 7.34 26.62 -11.88
C PHE A 8 7.07 25.12 -11.96
N VAL A 9 7.99 24.31 -11.39
CA VAL A 9 7.86 22.83 -11.37
C VAL A 9 6.57 22.43 -10.67
N SER A 10 6.28 23.01 -9.49
CA SER A 10 5.07 22.72 -8.73
C SER A 10 3.80 23.12 -9.52
N ASN A 11 3.76 24.31 -10.09
CA ASN A 11 2.60 24.77 -10.85
C ASN A 11 2.38 23.94 -12.13
N TYR A 12 3.45 23.57 -12.83
CA TYR A 12 3.36 22.69 -14.01
C TYR A 12 2.81 21.32 -13.61
N ALA A 13 3.32 20.75 -12.53
CA ALA A 13 2.84 19.49 -12.00
C ALA A 13 1.36 19.56 -11.59
N SER A 14 0.93 20.66 -10.95
CA SER A 14 -0.46 20.87 -10.53
C SER A 14 -1.42 21.00 -11.72
N THR A 15 -1.06 21.78 -12.73
CA THR A 15 -1.98 22.14 -13.82
C THR A 15 -1.98 21.15 -14.97
N GLN A 16 -0.83 20.50 -15.27
CA GLN A 16 -0.69 19.62 -16.43
C GLN A 16 -0.63 18.14 -16.03
N VAL A 17 0.18 17.80 -15.02
CA VAL A 17 0.43 16.39 -14.69
C VAL A 17 -0.68 15.85 -13.80
N ARG A 18 -1.01 16.52 -12.69
CA ARG A 18 -2.05 16.08 -11.75
C ARG A 18 -3.39 15.87 -12.45
N GLU A 19 -3.81 16.84 -13.26
CA GLU A 19 -5.09 16.78 -13.96
C GLU A 19 -5.16 15.64 -14.98
N ALA A 20 -4.05 15.33 -15.66
CA ALA A 20 -3.98 14.22 -16.59
C ALA A 20 -4.04 12.87 -15.86
N LEU A 21 -3.30 12.73 -14.76
CA LEU A 21 -3.27 11.50 -13.97
C LEU A 21 -4.60 11.23 -13.25
N ALA A 22 -5.28 12.27 -12.76
CA ALA A 22 -6.56 12.15 -12.08
C ALA A 22 -7.69 11.62 -12.98
N ARG A 23 -7.54 11.69 -14.30
CA ARG A 23 -8.52 11.17 -15.28
C ARG A 23 -8.30 9.71 -15.64
N LEU A 24 -7.25 9.08 -15.17
CA LEU A 24 -6.96 7.69 -15.49
C LEU A 24 -7.95 6.76 -14.78
N PRO A 25 -8.43 5.71 -15.46
CA PRO A 25 -9.30 4.72 -14.83
C PRO A 25 -8.63 4.06 -13.61
N GLY A 26 -9.35 3.99 -12.51
CA GLY A 26 -8.88 3.38 -11.26
C GLY A 26 -8.05 4.32 -10.37
N VAL A 27 -7.71 5.53 -10.80
CA VAL A 27 -7.15 6.58 -9.94
C VAL A 27 -8.29 7.20 -9.13
N GLY A 28 -8.17 7.19 -7.80
CA GLY A 28 -9.13 7.79 -6.88
C GLY A 28 -8.78 9.23 -6.53
N GLU A 29 -7.50 9.47 -6.23
CA GLU A 29 -7.01 10.79 -5.84
C GLU A 29 -5.56 10.98 -6.31
N VAL A 30 -5.22 12.22 -6.69
CA VAL A 30 -3.84 12.66 -6.92
C VAL A 30 -3.55 13.83 -5.99
N GLN A 31 -2.84 13.57 -4.91
CA GLN A 31 -2.46 14.55 -3.90
C GLN A 31 -1.06 15.10 -4.20
N MET A 32 -0.90 16.41 -4.08
CA MET A 32 0.41 17.05 -4.15
C MET A 32 0.92 17.42 -2.76
N PHE A 33 2.16 17.05 -2.48
CA PHE A 33 2.87 17.40 -1.25
C PHE A 33 3.89 18.49 -1.55
N GLY A 34 3.99 19.48 -0.66
CA GLY A 34 4.85 20.64 -0.87
C GLY A 34 4.43 21.52 -2.05
N ALA A 35 3.12 21.56 -2.35
CA ALA A 35 2.59 22.32 -3.48
C ALA A 35 2.81 23.82 -3.32
N ARG A 36 3.29 24.46 -4.40
CA ARG A 36 3.52 25.89 -4.50
C ARG A 36 2.81 26.40 -5.76
N ASP A 37 1.52 26.71 -5.64
CA ASP A 37 0.76 27.28 -6.75
C ASP A 37 1.10 28.76 -6.91
N TYR A 38 1.09 29.27 -8.14
CA TYR A 38 1.26 30.69 -8.40
C TYR A 38 0.14 31.51 -7.76
N SER A 39 0.53 32.64 -7.17
CA SER A 39 -0.37 33.65 -6.65
C SER A 39 0.25 35.03 -6.81
N MET A 40 -0.57 36.01 -7.09
CA MET A 40 -0.14 37.41 -7.03
C MET A 40 -0.04 37.80 -5.55
N ARG A 41 1.16 38.12 -5.10
CA ARG A 41 1.43 38.57 -3.73
C ARG A 41 1.48 40.09 -3.69
N ILE A 42 0.74 40.66 -2.75
CA ILE A 42 0.64 42.09 -2.55
C ILE A 42 1.13 42.41 -1.15
N TRP A 43 2.36 42.92 -1.08
CA TRP A 43 3.02 43.30 0.17
C TRP A 43 2.66 44.74 0.48
N LEU A 44 1.75 44.94 1.45
CA LEU A 44 1.29 46.25 1.85
C LEU A 44 2.40 47.02 2.54
N ARG A 45 2.49 48.34 2.27
CA ARG A 45 3.40 49.28 2.92
C ARG A 45 2.63 50.17 3.88
N PRO A 46 2.57 49.81 5.19
CA PRO A 46 1.73 50.52 6.17
C PRO A 46 2.01 52.02 6.24
N ASP A 47 3.29 52.40 6.14
CA ASP A 47 3.67 53.86 6.18
C ASP A 47 3.06 54.63 5.01
N ARG A 48 3.04 54.04 3.81
CA ARG A 48 2.45 54.66 2.62
C ARG A 48 0.93 54.67 2.71
N MET A 49 0.34 53.59 3.21
CA MET A 49 -1.11 53.48 3.41
C MET A 49 -1.58 54.56 4.38
N ASN A 50 -0.88 54.72 5.50
CA ASN A 50 -1.20 55.74 6.51
C ASN A 50 -1.06 57.15 5.94
N ALA A 51 0.03 57.48 5.23
CA ALA A 51 0.23 58.78 4.60
C ALA A 51 -0.84 59.15 3.56
N LEU A 52 -1.44 58.14 2.92
CA LEU A 52 -2.49 58.31 1.90
C LEU A 52 -3.90 58.04 2.43
N ASN A 53 -4.01 57.73 3.71
CA ASN A 53 -5.27 57.42 4.40
C ASN A 53 -6.02 56.23 3.76
N ILE A 54 -5.27 55.17 3.32
CA ILE A 54 -5.78 53.96 2.69
C ILE A 54 -5.85 52.86 3.72
N THR A 55 -6.96 52.14 3.75
CA THR A 55 -7.15 50.96 4.60
C THR A 55 -6.92 49.64 3.82
N THR A 56 -6.77 48.53 4.53
CA THR A 56 -6.72 47.21 3.92
C THR A 56 -8.02 46.85 3.20
N ASP A 57 -9.16 47.33 3.71
CA ASP A 57 -10.47 47.12 3.09
C ASP A 57 -10.62 47.88 1.78
N ASP A 58 -10.10 49.11 1.67
CA ASP A 58 -10.08 49.84 0.40
C ASP A 58 -9.33 49.05 -0.68
N ILE A 59 -8.18 48.48 -0.32
CA ILE A 59 -7.39 47.65 -1.24
C ILE A 59 -8.13 46.35 -1.63
N ALA A 60 -8.72 45.67 -0.64
CA ALA A 60 -9.48 44.45 -0.88
C ALA A 60 -10.72 44.70 -1.76
N GLN A 61 -11.37 45.84 -1.59
CA GLN A 61 -12.51 46.23 -2.40
C GLN A 61 -12.07 46.58 -3.83
N ALA A 62 -11.02 47.39 -4.00
CA ALA A 62 -10.47 47.72 -5.32
C ALA A 62 -10.05 46.50 -6.12
N LEU A 63 -9.43 45.49 -5.45
CA LEU A 63 -9.07 44.20 -6.05
C LEU A 63 -10.30 43.41 -6.51
N ARG A 64 -11.36 43.35 -5.69
CA ARG A 64 -12.60 42.65 -6.07
C ARG A 64 -13.33 43.32 -7.24
N GLU A 65 -13.32 44.63 -7.29
CA GLU A 65 -14.03 45.41 -8.32
C GLU A 65 -13.29 45.40 -9.67
N GLN A 66 -11.96 45.47 -9.66
CA GLN A 66 -11.17 45.68 -10.88
C GLN A 66 -10.49 44.40 -11.40
N ASN A 67 -10.43 43.33 -10.60
CA ASN A 67 -9.90 42.01 -11.04
C ASN A 67 -11.03 41.01 -11.23
N VAL A 68 -12.03 41.35 -11.99
CA VAL A 68 -13.22 40.53 -12.27
C VAL A 68 -13.32 40.21 -13.75
N GLN A 69 -13.79 39.00 -14.05
CA GLN A 69 -14.12 38.60 -15.41
C GLN A 69 -15.63 38.79 -15.61
N GLY A 70 -16.01 39.90 -16.22
CA GLY A 70 -17.39 40.16 -16.59
C GLY A 70 -17.68 39.81 -18.03
N ALA A 71 -18.85 39.23 -18.31
CA ALA A 71 -19.34 39.10 -19.67
C ALA A 71 -19.79 40.49 -20.14
N ALA A 72 -19.03 41.11 -21.07
CA ALA A 72 -19.31 42.45 -21.55
C ALA A 72 -20.51 42.49 -22.54
N GLY A 73 -21.05 41.31 -22.93
CA GLY A 73 -22.22 41.22 -23.81
C GLY A 73 -21.93 41.36 -25.30
N GLN A 74 -22.97 41.69 -26.05
CA GLN A 74 -22.91 41.86 -27.51
C GLN A 74 -23.65 43.14 -27.88
N VAL A 75 -23.13 43.84 -28.85
CA VAL A 75 -23.81 44.95 -29.52
C VAL A 75 -24.49 44.47 -30.77
N GLY A 76 -25.75 44.83 -31.00
CA GLY A 76 -26.49 44.39 -32.17
C GLY A 76 -27.32 43.13 -32.00
N THR A 77 -27.53 42.67 -30.75
CA THR A 77 -28.47 41.57 -30.45
C THR A 77 -29.91 42.08 -30.41
N PRO A 78 -30.90 41.35 -30.96
CA PRO A 78 -32.30 41.75 -30.92
C PRO A 78 -32.83 41.99 -29.49
N PRO A 79 -33.74 42.99 -29.28
CA PRO A 79 -34.35 43.85 -30.29
C PRO A 79 -33.42 44.99 -30.70
N VAL A 80 -33.21 45.16 -32.01
CA VAL A 80 -32.36 46.24 -32.58
C VAL A 80 -33.16 47.10 -33.52
N PHE A 81 -32.68 48.33 -33.78
CA PHE A 81 -33.25 49.20 -34.80
C PHE A 81 -33.08 48.63 -36.22
N ASN A 82 -34.05 48.85 -37.09
CA ASN A 82 -34.00 48.36 -38.47
C ASN A 82 -32.73 48.84 -39.19
N GLY A 83 -32.06 47.93 -39.87
CA GLY A 83 -30.85 48.21 -40.65
C GLY A 83 -29.53 47.70 -40.05
N GLN A 84 -29.55 47.16 -38.83
CA GLN A 84 -28.34 46.61 -38.25
C GLN A 84 -28.01 45.20 -38.83
N GLN A 85 -26.86 45.13 -39.49
CA GLN A 85 -26.42 43.89 -40.20
C GLN A 85 -25.37 43.08 -39.47
N GLN A 86 -24.84 43.56 -38.34
CA GLN A 86 -23.74 42.89 -37.61
C GLN A 86 -24.01 42.84 -36.13
N THR A 87 -23.72 41.69 -35.50
CA THR A 87 -23.65 41.52 -34.06
C THR A 87 -22.17 41.40 -33.67
N LEU A 88 -21.73 42.33 -32.79
CA LEU A 88 -20.33 42.38 -32.35
C LEU A 88 -20.25 41.96 -30.88
N THR A 89 -19.41 40.95 -30.61
CA THR A 89 -19.11 40.56 -29.23
C THR A 89 -18.10 41.53 -28.63
N ILE A 90 -18.42 42.05 -27.43
CA ILE A 90 -17.52 42.93 -26.70
C ILE A 90 -16.60 42.07 -25.86
N ASN A 91 -15.30 42.10 -26.16
CA ASN A 91 -14.28 41.47 -25.33
C ASN A 91 -13.74 42.51 -24.34
N GLY A 92 -14.04 42.34 -23.05
CA GLY A 92 -13.45 43.14 -21.97
C GLY A 92 -12.06 42.61 -21.58
N ILE A 93 -11.29 43.48 -20.93
CA ILE A 93 -10.06 43.04 -20.25
C ILE A 93 -10.50 42.10 -19.12
N GLY A 94 -10.08 40.82 -19.18
CA GLY A 94 -10.41 39.85 -18.16
C GLY A 94 -9.64 40.06 -16.85
N ARG A 95 -9.46 38.99 -16.08
CA ARG A 95 -8.61 39.04 -14.88
C ARG A 95 -7.19 39.43 -15.22
N LEU A 96 -6.61 40.27 -14.36
CA LEU A 96 -5.22 40.68 -14.48
C LEU A 96 -4.28 39.51 -14.27
N SER A 97 -3.24 39.37 -15.08
CA SER A 97 -2.34 38.23 -15.11
C SER A 97 -0.90 38.52 -14.66
N ASP A 98 -0.54 39.80 -14.57
CA ASP A 98 0.83 40.22 -14.26
C ASP A 98 0.89 41.31 -13.17
N ALA A 99 2.06 41.44 -12.54
CA ALA A 99 2.29 42.39 -11.47
C ALA A 99 2.10 43.87 -11.91
N ALA A 100 2.41 44.16 -13.17
CA ALA A 100 2.25 45.51 -13.71
C ALA A 100 0.76 45.91 -13.82
N GLY A 101 -0.07 44.98 -14.33
CA GLY A 101 -1.52 45.17 -14.40
C GLY A 101 -2.15 45.33 -13.01
N PHE A 102 -1.78 44.51 -12.05
CA PHE A 102 -2.21 44.65 -10.67
C PHE A 102 -1.77 45.99 -10.07
N GLY A 103 -0.55 46.46 -10.39
CA GLY A 103 -0.04 47.75 -9.95
C GLY A 103 -0.88 48.97 -10.41
N GLN A 104 -1.58 48.83 -11.53
CA GLN A 104 -2.41 49.90 -12.10
C GLN A 104 -3.83 49.97 -11.47
N ILE A 105 -4.22 49.02 -10.63
CA ILE A 105 -5.50 49.06 -9.92
C ILE A 105 -5.60 50.35 -9.14
N VAL A 106 -6.70 51.09 -9.35
CA VAL A 106 -6.98 52.33 -8.65
C VAL A 106 -7.64 52.03 -7.30
N VAL A 107 -6.91 52.30 -6.22
CA VAL A 107 -7.41 52.11 -4.84
C VAL A 107 -8.29 53.26 -4.40
N ARG A 108 -7.92 54.50 -4.77
CA ARG A 108 -8.68 55.69 -4.44
C ARG A 108 -8.57 56.77 -5.52
N SER A 109 -9.65 57.48 -5.76
CA SER A 109 -9.69 58.69 -6.59
C SER A 109 -9.94 59.90 -5.71
N GLY A 110 -9.04 60.89 -5.77
CA GLY A 110 -9.17 62.17 -5.04
C GLY A 110 -9.99 63.19 -5.80
N GLU A 111 -10.51 64.22 -5.08
CA GLU A 111 -11.39 65.31 -5.61
C GLU A 111 -10.76 66.09 -6.78
N ARG A 112 -9.44 66.15 -6.89
CA ARG A 112 -8.70 66.83 -7.98
C ARG A 112 -8.23 65.92 -9.09
N GLY A 113 -8.81 64.72 -9.23
CA GLY A 113 -8.42 63.72 -10.23
C GLY A 113 -7.11 62.97 -9.95
N GLN A 114 -6.55 63.09 -8.75
CA GLN A 114 -5.38 62.34 -8.31
C GLN A 114 -5.78 60.90 -8.07
N LEU A 115 -5.06 59.97 -8.69
CA LEU A 115 -5.32 58.55 -8.55
C LEU A 115 -4.24 57.93 -7.64
N VAL A 116 -4.67 57.25 -6.58
CA VAL A 116 -3.79 56.39 -5.79
C VAL A 116 -3.88 54.95 -6.36
N ARG A 117 -2.78 54.46 -6.84
CA ARG A 117 -2.69 53.12 -7.42
C ARG A 117 -2.17 52.10 -6.40
N LEU A 118 -2.42 50.84 -6.65
CA LEU A 118 -1.95 49.74 -5.77
C LEU A 118 -0.41 49.73 -5.66
N SER A 119 0.30 50.10 -6.73
CA SER A 119 1.75 50.26 -6.72
C SER A 119 2.28 51.34 -5.78
N ASP A 120 1.44 52.35 -5.41
CA ASP A 120 1.85 53.41 -4.52
C ASP A 120 1.87 52.97 -3.05
N VAL A 121 1.04 51.99 -2.69
CA VAL A 121 0.81 51.49 -1.33
C VAL A 121 1.27 50.04 -1.10
N ALA A 122 1.69 49.34 -2.15
CA ALA A 122 2.12 47.94 -2.07
C ALA A 122 3.27 47.61 -3.04
N THR A 123 4.03 46.57 -2.72
CA THR A 123 4.93 45.91 -3.65
C THR A 123 4.22 44.66 -4.16
N ILE A 124 4.21 44.44 -5.47
CA ILE A 124 3.46 43.39 -6.13
C ILE A 124 4.41 42.47 -6.85
N GLU A 125 4.30 41.18 -6.59
CA GLU A 125 5.12 40.15 -7.22
C GLU A 125 4.33 38.86 -7.51
N LEU A 126 4.72 38.16 -8.54
CA LEU A 126 4.24 36.80 -8.78
C LEU A 126 5.05 35.84 -7.93
N GLY A 127 4.41 35.22 -6.94
CA GLY A 127 5.06 34.29 -6.01
C GLY A 127 4.24 33.05 -5.75
N ALA A 128 4.59 32.30 -4.71
CA ALA A 128 3.79 31.15 -4.28
C ALA A 128 2.61 31.59 -3.42
N ARG A 129 1.50 30.87 -3.54
CA ARG A 129 0.33 31.03 -2.66
C ARG A 129 0.68 30.77 -1.19
N SER A 130 1.53 29.76 -0.95
CA SER A 130 2.07 29.45 0.37
C SER A 130 3.52 29.00 0.24
N TYR A 131 4.34 29.36 1.22
CA TYR A 131 5.72 28.88 1.41
C TYR A 131 5.81 27.99 2.65
N SER A 132 4.69 27.51 3.20
CA SER A 132 4.64 26.74 4.44
C SER A 132 5.11 25.28 4.28
N SER A 133 5.34 24.83 3.07
CA SER A 133 5.81 23.46 2.81
C SER A 133 6.72 23.39 1.59
N GLY A 134 7.56 22.36 1.55
CA GLY A 134 8.44 22.05 0.44
C GLY A 134 8.59 20.56 0.25
N ALA A 135 9.01 20.12 -0.94
CA ALA A 135 9.32 18.73 -1.20
C ALA A 135 10.66 18.61 -1.93
N GLN A 136 11.45 17.61 -1.54
CA GLN A 136 12.78 17.34 -2.12
C GLN A 136 12.97 15.83 -2.35
N LEU A 137 13.64 15.49 -3.43
CA LEU A 137 14.15 14.14 -3.70
C LEU A 137 15.69 14.19 -3.66
N ASN A 138 16.30 13.45 -2.74
CA ASN A 138 17.75 13.42 -2.55
C ASN A 138 18.40 14.82 -2.46
N GLY A 139 17.69 15.79 -1.84
CA GLY A 139 18.12 17.16 -1.67
C GLY A 139 17.88 18.07 -2.87
N LYS A 140 17.23 17.60 -3.93
CA LYS A 140 16.82 18.42 -5.07
C LYS A 140 15.35 18.78 -4.93
N ASP A 141 15.03 20.06 -5.10
CA ASP A 141 13.63 20.51 -5.08
C ASP A 141 12.82 19.78 -6.15
N SER A 142 11.64 19.31 -5.76
CA SER A 142 10.76 18.52 -6.61
C SER A 142 9.29 18.76 -6.27
N ALA A 143 8.41 18.49 -7.21
CA ALA A 143 6.98 18.35 -6.95
C ALA A 143 6.70 16.86 -6.66
N TYR A 144 6.20 16.55 -5.48
CA TYR A 144 5.87 15.19 -5.07
C TYR A 144 4.37 14.95 -5.21
N LEU A 145 4.00 14.01 -6.08
CA LEU A 145 2.61 13.61 -6.31
C LEU A 145 2.37 12.20 -5.75
N GLY A 146 1.45 12.09 -4.80
CA GLY A 146 0.93 10.83 -4.31
C GLY A 146 -0.31 10.42 -5.12
N ILE A 147 -0.26 9.26 -5.77
CA ILE A 147 -1.37 8.74 -6.59
C ILE A 147 -2.00 7.58 -5.82
N TYR A 148 -3.26 7.74 -5.48
CA TYR A 148 -4.03 6.77 -4.71
C TYR A 148 -5.06 6.08 -5.61
N PRO A 149 -5.04 4.74 -5.70
CA PRO A 149 -6.06 4.01 -6.45
C PRO A 149 -7.40 4.04 -5.72
N THR A 150 -8.49 3.83 -6.45
CA THR A 150 -9.79 3.54 -5.83
C THR A 150 -9.75 2.18 -5.11
N PRO A 151 -10.57 1.96 -4.07
CA PRO A 151 -10.53 0.71 -3.28
C PRO A 151 -10.75 -0.58 -4.10
N THR A 152 -11.44 -0.48 -5.23
CA THR A 152 -11.75 -1.62 -6.12
C THR A 152 -10.79 -1.74 -7.30
N ALA A 153 -9.87 -0.80 -7.49
CA ALA A 153 -8.96 -0.81 -8.63
C ALA A 153 -7.80 -1.79 -8.42
N ASN A 154 -7.31 -2.34 -9.53
CA ASN A 154 -6.08 -3.12 -9.53
C ASN A 154 -4.87 -2.17 -9.51
N ALA A 155 -4.16 -2.13 -8.38
CA ALA A 155 -3.02 -1.23 -8.17
C ALA A 155 -1.90 -1.41 -9.21
N LEU A 156 -1.62 -2.63 -9.67
CA LEU A 156 -0.61 -2.90 -10.71
C LEU A 156 -1.02 -2.32 -12.07
N GLN A 157 -2.31 -2.43 -12.42
CA GLN A 157 -2.83 -1.84 -13.66
C GLN A 157 -2.80 -0.31 -13.59
N VAL A 158 -3.19 0.27 -12.45
CA VAL A 158 -3.12 1.73 -12.23
C VAL A 158 -1.67 2.21 -12.34
N ALA A 159 -0.72 1.55 -11.68
CA ALA A 159 0.70 1.92 -11.76
C ALA A 159 1.23 1.85 -13.21
N THR A 160 0.82 0.83 -13.96
CA THR A 160 1.19 0.69 -15.39
C THR A 160 0.60 1.83 -16.23
N ALA A 161 -0.69 2.16 -16.03
CA ALA A 161 -1.36 3.24 -16.74
C ALA A 161 -0.73 4.61 -16.40
N VAL A 162 -0.41 4.85 -15.14
CA VAL A 162 0.28 6.07 -14.68
C VAL A 162 1.65 6.22 -15.33
N ARG A 163 2.46 5.16 -15.36
CA ARG A 163 3.78 5.19 -16.03
C ARG A 163 3.67 5.46 -17.53
N ALA A 164 2.70 4.83 -18.19
CA ALA A 164 2.44 5.05 -19.62
C ALA A 164 2.02 6.51 -19.89
N GLU A 165 1.14 7.07 -19.07
CA GLU A 165 0.70 8.45 -19.20
C GLU A 165 1.82 9.44 -18.92
N LEU A 166 2.64 9.21 -17.89
CA LEU A 166 3.82 10.03 -17.60
C LEU A 166 4.83 10.00 -18.76
N THR A 167 5.04 8.85 -19.38
CA THR A 167 5.88 8.73 -20.58
C THR A 167 5.30 9.54 -21.75
N ARG A 168 3.99 9.51 -21.94
CA ARG A 168 3.29 10.31 -22.97
C ARG A 168 3.41 11.81 -22.70
N LEU A 169 3.23 12.21 -21.44
CA LEU A 169 3.34 13.61 -21.02
C LEU A 169 4.78 14.13 -21.13
N HIS A 170 5.76 13.29 -20.88
CA HIS A 170 7.18 13.66 -20.93
C HIS A 170 7.60 14.25 -22.28
N ALA A 171 6.99 13.79 -23.38
CA ALA A 171 7.24 14.36 -24.71
C ALA A 171 6.86 15.86 -24.81
N ARG A 172 6.08 16.38 -23.86
CA ARG A 172 5.64 17.78 -23.80
C ARG A 172 6.28 18.56 -22.66
N PHE A 173 7.14 17.91 -21.87
CA PHE A 173 7.80 18.57 -20.75
C PHE A 173 8.81 19.60 -21.24
N PRO A 174 9.00 20.69 -20.48
CA PRO A 174 10.16 21.57 -20.68
C PRO A 174 11.46 20.77 -20.64
N ALA A 175 12.48 21.20 -21.38
CA ALA A 175 13.73 20.46 -21.59
C ALA A 175 14.42 20.00 -20.29
N ASP A 176 14.32 20.79 -19.22
CA ASP A 176 15.00 20.53 -17.92
C ASP A 176 14.07 19.83 -16.91
N LEU A 177 12.83 19.46 -17.29
CA LEU A 177 11.89 18.79 -16.40
C LEU A 177 11.90 17.28 -16.65
N THR A 178 12.20 16.51 -15.62
CA THR A 178 12.17 15.05 -15.65
C THR A 178 11.20 14.50 -14.60
N TRP A 179 10.80 13.25 -14.75
CA TRP A 179 9.98 12.57 -13.77
C TRP A 179 10.60 11.23 -13.36
N GLU A 180 10.39 10.83 -12.13
CA GLU A 180 10.81 9.55 -11.58
C GLU A 180 9.75 9.01 -10.64
N VAL A 181 9.56 7.69 -10.64
CA VAL A 181 8.72 7.00 -9.66
C VAL A 181 9.65 6.31 -8.68
N LYS A 182 9.85 6.91 -7.52
CA LYS A 182 10.75 6.39 -6.48
C LYS A 182 9.98 5.63 -5.39
N PHE A 183 8.82 6.13 -4.99
CA PHE A 183 7.94 5.47 -4.04
C PHE A 183 6.85 4.71 -4.80
N ASP A 184 6.93 3.39 -4.82
CA ASP A 184 5.99 2.53 -5.53
C ASP A 184 5.65 1.28 -4.70
N THR A 185 4.50 1.30 -4.07
CA THR A 185 3.99 0.18 -3.26
C THR A 185 3.69 -1.06 -4.09
N THR A 186 3.46 -0.90 -5.40
CA THR A 186 3.18 -2.04 -6.30
C THR A 186 4.43 -2.86 -6.60
N ARG A 187 5.63 -2.31 -6.39
CA ARG A 187 6.92 -3.03 -6.55
C ARG A 187 6.98 -4.24 -5.63
N PHE A 188 6.59 -4.07 -4.37
CA PHE A 188 6.50 -5.16 -3.40
C PHE A 188 5.48 -6.23 -3.85
N VAL A 189 4.28 -5.81 -4.24
CA VAL A 189 3.22 -6.73 -4.70
C VAL A 189 3.68 -7.52 -5.93
N ALA A 190 4.30 -6.87 -6.92
CA ALA A 190 4.81 -7.51 -8.12
C ALA A 190 5.94 -8.52 -7.81
N ALA A 191 6.87 -8.14 -6.91
CA ALA A 191 7.95 -9.04 -6.46
C ALA A 191 7.38 -10.25 -5.75
N THR A 192 6.43 -10.07 -4.84
CA THR A 192 5.77 -11.16 -4.10
C THR A 192 5.03 -12.10 -5.04
N ILE A 193 4.24 -11.58 -5.99
CA ILE A 193 3.54 -12.42 -6.99
C ILE A 193 4.53 -13.23 -7.82
N LYS A 194 5.64 -12.62 -8.24
CA LYS A 194 6.69 -13.32 -9.00
C LYS A 194 7.34 -14.44 -8.17
N GLU A 195 7.68 -14.17 -6.92
CA GLU A 195 8.30 -15.15 -6.03
C GLU A 195 7.35 -16.30 -5.69
N ILE A 196 6.08 -16.00 -5.44
CA ILE A 196 5.03 -17.01 -5.26
C ILE A 196 4.89 -17.86 -6.53
N GLY A 197 4.90 -17.27 -7.71
CA GLY A 197 4.83 -17.99 -8.98
C GLY A 197 6.02 -18.94 -9.18
N VAL A 198 7.23 -18.49 -8.86
CA VAL A 198 8.43 -19.33 -8.89
C VAL A 198 8.33 -20.46 -7.85
N SER A 199 7.92 -20.14 -6.63
CA SER A 199 7.74 -21.13 -5.57
C SER A 199 6.69 -22.18 -5.93
N LEU A 200 5.57 -21.77 -6.54
CA LEU A 200 4.53 -22.67 -7.04
C LEU A 200 5.09 -23.62 -8.10
N ALA A 201 5.85 -23.10 -9.08
CA ALA A 201 6.47 -23.91 -10.13
C ALA A 201 7.51 -24.89 -9.56
N LEU A 202 8.35 -24.44 -8.63
CA LEU A 202 9.34 -25.30 -7.95
C LEU A 202 8.66 -26.38 -7.10
N THR A 203 7.62 -26.03 -6.35
CA THR A 203 6.85 -26.97 -5.54
C THR A 203 6.18 -28.01 -6.42
N LEU A 204 5.54 -27.59 -7.50
CA LEU A 204 4.93 -28.49 -8.47
C LEU A 204 5.97 -29.45 -9.06
N MET A 205 7.12 -28.93 -9.48
CA MET A 205 8.22 -29.75 -10.01
C MET A 205 8.73 -30.74 -8.95
N ALA A 206 8.99 -30.28 -7.73
CA ALA A 206 9.48 -31.12 -6.64
C ALA A 206 8.48 -32.22 -6.29
N VAL A 207 7.20 -31.91 -6.18
CA VAL A 207 6.14 -32.89 -5.91
C VAL A 207 6.06 -33.92 -7.04
N VAL A 208 5.97 -33.50 -8.30
CA VAL A 208 5.86 -34.42 -9.43
C VAL A 208 7.14 -35.28 -9.61
N VAL A 209 8.32 -34.64 -9.59
CA VAL A 209 9.58 -35.36 -9.86
C VAL A 209 10.02 -36.18 -8.66
N VAL A 210 9.96 -35.66 -7.44
CA VAL A 210 10.50 -36.33 -6.26
C VAL A 210 9.45 -37.25 -5.65
N VAL A 211 8.31 -36.66 -5.18
CA VAL A 211 7.33 -37.45 -4.42
C VAL A 211 6.65 -38.48 -5.31
N VAL A 212 6.06 -38.06 -6.41
CA VAL A 212 5.27 -38.93 -7.26
C VAL A 212 6.16 -39.99 -7.95
N SER A 213 7.34 -39.62 -8.45
CA SER A 213 8.25 -40.59 -9.10
C SER A 213 8.85 -41.59 -8.12
N LEU A 214 9.20 -41.16 -6.89
CA LEU A 214 9.74 -42.05 -5.86
C LEU A 214 8.73 -43.08 -5.38
N PHE A 215 7.47 -42.65 -5.18
CA PHE A 215 6.43 -43.55 -4.63
C PHE A 215 5.76 -44.39 -5.71
N LEU A 216 5.38 -43.78 -6.84
CA LEU A 216 4.72 -44.52 -7.92
C LEU A 216 5.68 -45.33 -8.78
N GLN A 217 6.96 -44.92 -8.88
CA GLN A 217 8.03 -45.64 -9.64
C GLN A 217 7.63 -46.03 -11.08
N SER A 218 6.68 -45.29 -11.64
CA SER A 218 6.08 -45.48 -12.96
C SER A 218 5.87 -44.13 -13.65
N TRP A 219 6.57 -43.89 -14.78
CA TRP A 219 6.44 -42.66 -15.50
C TRP A 219 4.99 -42.36 -15.97
N ARG A 220 4.19 -43.43 -16.20
CA ARG A 220 2.78 -43.29 -16.62
C ARG A 220 1.89 -42.87 -15.46
N ALA A 221 2.08 -43.47 -14.30
CA ALA A 221 1.40 -43.06 -13.07
C ALA A 221 1.77 -41.61 -12.71
N THR A 222 3.07 -41.29 -12.80
CA THR A 222 3.55 -39.89 -12.60
C THR A 222 2.91 -38.91 -13.59
N LEU A 223 2.79 -39.29 -14.87
CA LEU A 223 2.16 -38.46 -15.90
C LEU A 223 0.68 -38.19 -15.60
N ILE A 224 -0.06 -39.19 -15.10
CA ILE A 224 -1.48 -39.04 -14.75
C ILE A 224 -1.65 -37.98 -13.65
N VAL A 225 -0.89 -38.08 -12.58
CA VAL A 225 -0.90 -37.11 -11.48
C VAL A 225 -0.44 -35.74 -11.97
N ALA A 226 0.64 -35.70 -12.78
CA ALA A 226 1.17 -34.47 -13.35
C ALA A 226 0.17 -33.73 -14.27
N LEU A 227 -0.75 -34.45 -14.92
CA LEU A 227 -1.83 -33.87 -15.72
C LEU A 227 -3.03 -33.41 -14.87
N ALA A 228 -3.36 -34.13 -13.82
CA ALA A 228 -4.47 -33.79 -12.93
C ALA A 228 -4.28 -32.44 -12.23
N ILE A 229 -3.05 -32.12 -11.84
CA ILE A 229 -2.73 -30.90 -11.09
C ILE A 229 -3.02 -29.61 -11.90
N PRO A 230 -2.46 -29.43 -13.11
CA PRO A 230 -2.74 -28.22 -13.90
C PRO A 230 -4.22 -28.06 -14.22
N VAL A 231 -4.96 -29.16 -14.46
CA VAL A 231 -6.39 -29.09 -14.76
C VAL A 231 -7.17 -28.55 -13.56
N SER A 232 -6.87 -29.03 -12.34
CA SER A 232 -7.51 -28.54 -11.12
C SER A 232 -7.16 -27.08 -10.86
N LEU A 233 -5.90 -26.67 -11.06
CA LEU A 233 -5.45 -25.31 -10.82
C LEU A 233 -6.04 -24.32 -11.84
N ILE A 234 -6.02 -24.66 -13.14
CA ILE A 234 -6.61 -23.82 -14.19
C ILE A 234 -8.12 -23.69 -13.97
N GLY A 235 -8.79 -24.78 -13.61
CA GLY A 235 -10.20 -24.76 -13.24
C GLY A 235 -10.47 -23.83 -12.05
N THR A 236 -9.61 -23.84 -11.03
CA THR A 236 -9.71 -22.93 -9.88
C THR A 236 -9.62 -21.48 -10.33
N PHE A 237 -8.64 -21.11 -11.15
CA PHE A 237 -8.53 -19.76 -11.68
C PHE A 237 -9.75 -19.36 -12.54
N ALA A 238 -10.29 -20.28 -13.33
CA ALA A 238 -11.48 -20.02 -14.13
C ALA A 238 -12.71 -19.71 -13.27
N VAL A 239 -12.91 -20.45 -12.17
CA VAL A 239 -13.98 -20.17 -11.21
C VAL A 239 -13.76 -18.85 -10.48
N LEU A 240 -12.55 -18.56 -10.02
CA LEU A 240 -12.23 -17.28 -9.39
C LEU A 240 -12.50 -16.10 -10.33
N TYR A 241 -12.12 -16.23 -11.59
CA TYR A 241 -12.41 -15.23 -12.61
C TYR A 241 -13.92 -15.03 -12.83
N ALA A 242 -14.68 -16.12 -12.90
CA ALA A 242 -16.14 -16.07 -13.03
C ALA A 242 -16.84 -15.43 -11.82
N LEU A 243 -16.25 -15.56 -10.62
CA LEU A 243 -16.72 -14.91 -9.40
C LEU A 243 -16.25 -13.45 -9.26
N GLY A 244 -15.48 -12.93 -10.22
CA GLY A 244 -14.94 -11.56 -10.19
C GLY A 244 -13.76 -11.36 -9.24
N TYR A 245 -13.11 -12.42 -8.78
CA TYR A 245 -11.92 -12.32 -7.93
C TYR A 245 -10.66 -12.10 -8.76
N SER A 246 -9.75 -11.29 -8.24
CA SER A 246 -8.41 -11.10 -8.82
C SER A 246 -7.40 -12.06 -8.23
N ALA A 247 -6.39 -12.43 -9.01
CA ALA A 247 -5.21 -13.11 -8.47
C ALA A 247 -4.42 -12.13 -7.60
N ASN A 248 -4.42 -12.35 -6.30
CA ASN A 248 -3.67 -11.60 -5.30
C ASN A 248 -2.83 -12.53 -4.43
N THR A 249 -2.03 -11.97 -3.53
CA THR A 249 -1.15 -12.71 -2.63
C THR A 249 -1.90 -13.80 -1.84
N LEU A 250 -3.09 -13.48 -1.29
CA LEU A 250 -3.87 -14.41 -0.49
C LEU A 250 -4.43 -15.58 -1.32
N SER A 251 -4.95 -15.30 -2.53
CA SER A 251 -5.43 -16.36 -3.43
C SER A 251 -4.30 -17.25 -3.91
N LEU A 252 -3.10 -16.69 -4.16
CA LEU A 252 -1.93 -17.47 -4.56
C LEU A 252 -1.40 -18.35 -3.41
N PHE A 253 -1.38 -17.86 -2.18
CA PHE A 253 -1.08 -18.69 -1.01
C PHE A 253 -2.10 -19.81 -0.83
N ALA A 254 -3.40 -19.54 -1.02
CA ALA A 254 -4.42 -20.57 -1.00
C ALA A 254 -4.17 -21.65 -2.07
N ILE A 255 -3.74 -21.25 -3.26
CA ILE A 255 -3.41 -22.18 -4.36
C ILE A 255 -2.19 -23.04 -4.02
N ILE A 256 -1.13 -22.47 -3.42
CA ILE A 256 0.04 -23.27 -2.95
C ILE A 256 -0.39 -24.31 -1.91
N LEU A 257 -1.24 -23.91 -0.96
CA LEU A 257 -1.77 -24.83 0.04
C LEU A 257 -2.69 -25.88 -0.60
N ALA A 258 -3.55 -25.47 -1.52
CA ALA A 258 -4.40 -26.39 -2.27
C ALA A 258 -3.61 -27.41 -3.10
N LEU A 259 -2.46 -27.02 -3.66
CA LEU A 259 -1.61 -27.89 -4.47
C LEU A 259 -1.24 -29.18 -3.74
N THR A 260 -0.91 -29.08 -2.45
CA THR A 260 -0.59 -30.28 -1.64
C THR A 260 -1.78 -31.22 -1.51
N MET A 261 -2.99 -30.67 -1.32
CA MET A 261 -4.22 -31.46 -1.19
C MET A 261 -4.66 -32.07 -2.54
N VAL A 262 -4.52 -31.30 -3.62
CA VAL A 262 -4.87 -31.75 -4.99
C VAL A 262 -4.03 -32.94 -5.42
N VAL A 263 -2.75 -32.96 -5.03
CA VAL A 263 -1.84 -34.07 -5.37
C VAL A 263 -2.25 -35.34 -4.67
N ASP A 264 -2.63 -35.26 -3.41
CA ASP A 264 -2.97 -36.43 -2.59
C ASP A 264 -4.19 -37.17 -3.15
N ASP A 265 -5.24 -36.47 -3.56
CA ASP A 265 -6.43 -37.07 -4.17
C ASP A 265 -6.06 -37.90 -5.42
N ALA A 266 -5.23 -37.35 -6.29
CA ALA A 266 -4.81 -38.03 -7.51
C ALA A 266 -3.89 -39.25 -7.23
N ILE A 267 -2.99 -39.14 -6.25
CA ILE A 267 -2.10 -40.25 -5.85
C ILE A 267 -2.92 -41.43 -5.32
N VAL A 268 -3.86 -41.17 -4.41
CA VAL A 268 -4.71 -42.21 -3.80
C VAL A 268 -5.49 -42.99 -4.87
N VAL A 269 -6.02 -42.30 -5.88
CA VAL A 269 -6.71 -42.98 -7.00
C VAL A 269 -5.76 -43.87 -7.78
N VAL A 270 -4.61 -43.34 -8.20
CA VAL A 270 -3.63 -44.08 -9.00
C VAL A 270 -3.12 -45.31 -8.24
N GLU A 271 -2.76 -45.16 -6.96
CA GLU A 271 -2.26 -46.24 -6.11
C GLU A 271 -3.32 -47.31 -5.89
N SER A 272 -4.58 -46.94 -5.65
CA SER A 272 -5.68 -47.90 -5.50
C SER A 272 -5.89 -48.72 -6.79
N VAL A 273 -5.86 -48.06 -7.96
CA VAL A 273 -5.96 -48.76 -9.25
C VAL A 273 -4.79 -49.71 -9.47
N GLU A 274 -3.55 -49.26 -9.19
CA GLU A 274 -2.36 -50.12 -9.30
C GLU A 274 -2.41 -51.33 -8.36
N THR A 275 -2.94 -51.17 -7.15
CA THR A 275 -3.14 -52.27 -6.19
C THR A 275 -4.14 -53.28 -6.75
N LYS A 276 -5.25 -52.85 -7.32
CA LYS A 276 -6.25 -53.75 -7.96
C LYS A 276 -5.70 -54.46 -9.20
N MET A 277 -4.86 -53.77 -9.97
CA MET A 277 -4.14 -54.41 -11.10
C MET A 277 -3.15 -55.46 -10.61
N ALA A 278 -2.47 -55.26 -9.48
CA ALA A 278 -1.57 -56.21 -8.87
C ALA A 278 -2.30 -57.47 -8.33
N GLU A 279 -3.60 -57.32 -7.95
CA GLU A 279 -4.51 -58.42 -7.61
C GLU A 279 -4.96 -59.22 -8.83
N GLY A 280 -4.58 -58.84 -10.06
CA GLY A 280 -4.84 -59.59 -11.30
C GLY A 280 -6.01 -59.07 -12.13
N LEU A 281 -6.62 -57.93 -11.75
CA LEU A 281 -7.70 -57.31 -12.54
C LEU A 281 -7.15 -56.59 -13.77
N ASP A 282 -7.89 -56.58 -14.86
CA ASP A 282 -7.61 -55.74 -16.03
C ASP A 282 -7.79 -54.25 -15.70
N ARG A 283 -7.21 -53.35 -16.49
CA ARG A 283 -7.18 -51.92 -16.24
C ARG A 283 -8.57 -51.29 -15.99
N GLY A 284 -9.56 -51.70 -16.82
CA GLY A 284 -10.92 -51.15 -16.71
C GLY A 284 -11.60 -51.63 -15.44
N SER A 285 -11.59 -52.94 -15.17
CA SER A 285 -12.16 -53.54 -13.98
C SER A 285 -11.44 -53.08 -12.70
N ALA A 286 -10.12 -52.99 -12.72
CA ALA A 286 -9.31 -52.46 -11.63
C ALA A 286 -9.68 -51.03 -11.29
N THR A 287 -9.86 -50.16 -12.30
CA THR A 287 -10.25 -48.80 -12.11
C THR A 287 -11.67 -48.69 -11.54
N ALA A 288 -12.63 -49.46 -12.06
CA ALA A 288 -14.00 -49.46 -11.55
C ALA A 288 -14.09 -49.90 -10.09
N GLU A 289 -13.34 -50.98 -9.73
CA GLU A 289 -13.33 -51.48 -8.37
C GLU A 289 -12.60 -50.55 -7.39
N ALA A 290 -11.45 -49.99 -7.80
CA ALA A 290 -10.76 -48.96 -7.03
C ALA A 290 -11.68 -47.78 -6.73
N LEU A 291 -12.39 -47.27 -7.76
CA LEU A 291 -13.29 -46.14 -7.60
C LEU A 291 -14.44 -46.43 -6.63
N ARG A 292 -15.02 -47.62 -6.65
CA ARG A 292 -16.04 -48.04 -5.67
C ARG A 292 -15.55 -47.95 -4.23
N GLN A 293 -14.28 -48.27 -3.99
CA GLN A 293 -13.69 -48.25 -2.66
C GLN A 293 -13.30 -46.86 -2.19
N ILE A 294 -12.79 -46.00 -3.07
CA ILE A 294 -12.22 -44.72 -2.69
C ILE A 294 -13.16 -43.52 -2.89
N ALA A 295 -14.23 -43.61 -3.70
CA ALA A 295 -15.10 -42.48 -3.96
C ALA A 295 -15.74 -41.93 -2.68
N GLY A 296 -16.24 -42.82 -1.80
CA GLY A 296 -16.79 -42.40 -0.50
C GLY A 296 -15.80 -41.61 0.37
N PRO A 297 -14.64 -42.18 0.67
CA PRO A 297 -13.56 -41.48 1.38
C PRO A 297 -13.16 -40.12 0.76
N VAL A 298 -12.95 -40.05 -0.56
CA VAL A 298 -12.56 -38.81 -1.25
C VAL A 298 -13.65 -37.73 -1.11
N ILE A 299 -14.91 -38.09 -1.32
CA ILE A 299 -16.04 -37.16 -1.12
C ILE A 299 -16.11 -36.71 0.35
N ALA A 300 -15.95 -37.63 1.29
CA ALA A 300 -16.01 -37.32 2.71
C ALA A 300 -14.90 -36.35 3.14
N THR A 301 -13.66 -36.55 2.70
CA THR A 301 -12.54 -35.63 2.98
C THR A 301 -12.78 -34.25 2.40
N THR A 302 -13.29 -34.17 1.17
CA THR A 302 -13.68 -32.91 0.53
C THR A 302 -14.76 -32.17 1.34
N LEU A 303 -15.82 -32.88 1.74
CA LEU A 303 -16.89 -32.29 2.55
C LEU A 303 -16.39 -31.80 3.91
N VAL A 304 -15.49 -32.52 4.55
CA VAL A 304 -14.85 -32.08 5.82
C VAL A 304 -14.05 -30.81 5.61
N LEU A 305 -13.27 -30.72 4.55
CA LEU A 305 -12.51 -29.50 4.24
C LEU A 305 -13.44 -28.31 3.93
N LEU A 306 -14.49 -28.53 3.15
CA LEU A 306 -15.50 -27.51 2.88
C LEU A 306 -16.22 -27.05 4.17
N ALA A 307 -16.54 -27.98 5.08
CA ALA A 307 -17.14 -27.65 6.36
C ALA A 307 -16.25 -26.74 7.24
N VAL A 308 -14.92 -26.77 7.04
CA VAL A 308 -14.00 -25.85 7.70
C VAL A 308 -13.89 -24.50 6.98
N PHE A 309 -13.73 -24.49 5.65
CA PHE A 309 -13.41 -23.26 4.91
C PHE A 309 -14.64 -22.44 4.53
N VAL A 310 -15.80 -23.06 4.29
CA VAL A 310 -17.04 -22.30 3.96
C VAL A 310 -17.46 -21.36 5.09
N PRO A 311 -17.46 -21.74 6.37
CA PRO A 311 -17.72 -20.79 7.47
C PRO A 311 -16.73 -19.64 7.52
N VAL A 312 -15.45 -19.88 7.22
CA VAL A 312 -14.43 -18.82 7.15
C VAL A 312 -14.73 -17.80 6.06
N ALA A 313 -15.26 -18.25 4.92
CA ALA A 313 -15.69 -17.36 3.84
C ALA A 313 -16.91 -16.48 4.21
N MET A 314 -17.65 -16.85 5.27
CA MET A 314 -18.84 -16.14 5.75
C MET A 314 -18.56 -15.19 6.93
N LEU A 315 -17.32 -15.08 7.39
CA LEU A 315 -16.96 -14.19 8.49
C LEU A 315 -17.27 -12.72 8.13
N PRO A 316 -17.87 -11.95 9.06
CA PRO A 316 -18.13 -10.52 8.85
C PRO A 316 -16.90 -9.65 9.09
N GLY A 317 -16.98 -8.39 8.60
CA GLY A 317 -15.98 -7.36 8.84
C GLY A 317 -14.73 -7.49 7.97
N ILE A 318 -13.72 -6.65 8.25
CA ILE A 318 -12.47 -6.56 7.47
C ILE A 318 -11.73 -7.91 7.45
N VAL A 319 -11.71 -8.61 8.58
CA VAL A 319 -11.11 -9.95 8.69
C VAL A 319 -11.80 -10.93 7.75
N GLY A 320 -13.13 -10.92 7.73
CA GLY A 320 -13.91 -11.76 6.85
C GLY A 320 -13.64 -11.48 5.37
N GLU A 321 -13.54 -10.21 4.97
CA GLU A 321 -13.26 -9.83 3.59
C GLU A 321 -11.88 -10.31 3.13
N LEU A 322 -10.86 -10.20 3.99
CA LEU A 322 -9.51 -10.70 3.72
C LEU A 322 -9.47 -12.22 3.55
N TYR A 323 -10.10 -12.95 4.49
CA TYR A 323 -10.06 -14.42 4.45
C TYR A 323 -11.08 -15.03 3.49
N ARG A 324 -12.10 -14.30 3.05
CA ARG A 324 -13.12 -14.79 2.11
C ARG A 324 -12.51 -15.29 0.82
N GLN A 325 -11.66 -14.48 0.19
CA GLN A 325 -11.04 -14.86 -1.07
C GLN A 325 -10.11 -16.06 -0.91
N PHE A 326 -9.34 -16.12 0.19
CA PHE A 326 -8.52 -17.28 0.53
C PHE A 326 -9.38 -18.55 0.68
N ALA A 327 -10.43 -18.49 1.49
CA ALA A 327 -11.30 -19.62 1.78
C ALA A 327 -12.07 -20.10 0.54
N VAL A 328 -12.57 -19.17 -0.29
CA VAL A 328 -13.23 -19.50 -1.56
C VAL A 328 -12.27 -20.16 -2.53
N THR A 329 -11.06 -19.62 -2.66
CA THR A 329 -10.01 -20.19 -3.52
C THR A 329 -9.69 -21.63 -3.11
N LEU A 330 -9.46 -21.86 -1.83
CA LEU A 330 -9.12 -23.20 -1.31
C LEU A 330 -10.30 -24.17 -1.44
N SER A 331 -11.52 -23.75 -1.10
CA SER A 331 -12.73 -24.56 -1.27
C SER A 331 -12.96 -24.97 -2.72
N THR A 332 -12.78 -24.02 -3.64
CA THR A 332 -12.89 -24.28 -5.09
C THR A 332 -11.84 -25.26 -5.57
N ALA A 333 -10.59 -25.07 -5.17
CA ALA A 333 -9.48 -25.93 -5.57
C ALA A 333 -9.66 -27.37 -5.08
N VAL A 334 -10.06 -27.56 -3.82
CA VAL A 334 -10.32 -28.87 -3.24
C VAL A 334 -11.51 -29.56 -3.90
N THR A 335 -12.59 -28.81 -4.18
CA THR A 335 -13.76 -29.36 -4.89
C THR A 335 -13.40 -29.81 -6.30
N LEU A 336 -12.67 -28.98 -7.06
CA LEU A 336 -12.21 -29.34 -8.40
C LEU A 336 -11.21 -30.49 -8.38
N SER A 337 -10.34 -30.56 -7.36
CA SER A 337 -9.44 -31.71 -7.15
C SER A 337 -10.23 -33.02 -7.07
N SER A 338 -11.24 -33.07 -6.22
CA SER A 338 -12.06 -34.27 -6.06
C SER A 338 -12.82 -34.62 -7.33
N VAL A 339 -13.33 -33.63 -8.06
CA VAL A 339 -13.98 -33.88 -9.36
C VAL A 339 -12.99 -34.47 -10.35
N VAL A 340 -11.77 -33.90 -10.44
CA VAL A 340 -10.70 -34.40 -11.32
C VAL A 340 -10.24 -35.79 -10.89
N ALA A 341 -10.09 -36.02 -9.58
CA ALA A 341 -9.68 -37.34 -9.03
C ALA A 341 -10.71 -38.44 -9.28
N LEU A 342 -12.01 -38.10 -9.28
CA LEU A 342 -13.10 -39.06 -9.51
C LEU A 342 -13.53 -39.19 -10.99
N THR A 343 -13.00 -38.36 -11.89
CA THR A 343 -13.36 -38.38 -13.33
C THR A 343 -12.15 -38.53 -14.23
N LEU A 344 -11.30 -37.49 -14.32
CA LEU A 344 -10.16 -37.49 -15.23
C LEU A 344 -9.09 -38.51 -14.83
N THR A 345 -8.74 -38.59 -13.55
CA THR A 345 -7.69 -39.48 -13.07
C THR A 345 -8.03 -40.93 -13.32
N PRO A 346 -9.22 -41.46 -13.01
CA PRO A 346 -9.61 -42.83 -13.36
C PRO A 346 -9.64 -43.10 -14.85
N ALA A 347 -10.14 -42.15 -15.65
CA ALA A 347 -10.15 -42.30 -17.10
C ALA A 347 -8.74 -42.44 -17.67
N LEU A 348 -7.80 -41.64 -17.18
CA LEU A 348 -6.38 -41.73 -17.55
C LEU A 348 -5.74 -43.04 -17.03
N CYS A 349 -6.11 -43.51 -15.84
CA CYS A 349 -5.65 -44.81 -15.31
C CYS A 349 -6.09 -45.97 -16.23
N ALA A 350 -7.36 -46.01 -16.62
CA ALA A 350 -7.86 -47.05 -17.53
C ALA A 350 -7.19 -47.03 -18.91
N LEU A 351 -6.76 -45.87 -19.39
CA LEU A 351 -6.10 -45.70 -20.70
C LEU A 351 -4.59 -45.94 -20.65
N LEU A 352 -3.88 -45.41 -19.66
CA LEU A 352 -2.43 -45.25 -19.66
C LEU A 352 -1.70 -46.26 -18.75
N LEU A 353 -2.31 -46.73 -17.64
CA LEU A 353 -1.62 -47.60 -16.71
C LEU A 353 -1.31 -48.97 -17.35
N ARG A 354 -0.19 -49.55 -16.92
CA ARG A 354 0.20 -50.92 -17.26
C ARG A 354 0.61 -51.66 -16.00
N PRO A 355 0.46 -53.01 -15.97
CA PRO A 355 0.92 -53.79 -14.84
C PRO A 355 2.40 -53.47 -14.52
N ARG A 356 2.71 -53.36 -13.24
CA ARG A 356 4.11 -53.15 -12.79
C ARG A 356 4.96 -54.34 -13.12
N PRO A 357 6.22 -54.18 -13.55
CA PRO A 357 7.18 -55.26 -13.63
C PRO A 357 7.35 -55.92 -12.25
N GLN A 358 7.39 -57.22 -12.19
CA GLN A 358 7.55 -57.97 -10.93
C GLN A 358 8.86 -57.66 -10.19
N GLN A 359 9.87 -57.13 -10.87
CA GLN A 359 11.14 -56.73 -10.24
C GLN A 359 11.35 -55.22 -10.43
N PRO A 360 11.49 -54.47 -9.33
CA PRO A 360 11.82 -53.06 -9.42
C PRO A 360 13.22 -52.85 -10.00
N ALA A 361 13.42 -51.79 -10.79
CA ALA A 361 14.72 -51.41 -11.31
C ALA A 361 15.75 -51.28 -10.17
N ALA A 362 17.01 -51.59 -10.46
CA ALA A 362 18.09 -51.63 -9.47
C ALA A 362 18.20 -50.34 -8.62
N ILE A 363 17.90 -49.18 -9.23
CA ILE A 363 17.93 -47.88 -8.57
C ILE A 363 16.89 -47.76 -7.45
N TRP A 364 15.73 -48.41 -7.56
CA TRP A 364 14.65 -48.37 -6.57
C TRP A 364 14.80 -49.37 -5.43
N ARG A 365 15.67 -50.38 -5.60
CA ARG A 365 15.84 -51.43 -4.58
C ARG A 365 16.36 -50.90 -3.25
N GLY A 366 17.28 -49.95 -3.27
CA GLY A 366 17.78 -49.30 -2.04
C GLY A 366 16.70 -48.48 -1.32
N PHE A 367 15.97 -47.66 -2.09
CA PHE A 367 14.86 -46.88 -1.56
C PHE A 367 13.75 -47.76 -0.96
N ASN A 368 13.33 -48.79 -1.68
CA ASN A 368 12.28 -49.71 -1.22
C ASN A 368 12.68 -50.45 0.07
N ARG A 369 13.94 -50.91 0.22
CA ARG A 369 14.42 -51.50 1.49
C ARG A 369 14.35 -50.51 2.65
N GLY A 370 14.72 -49.25 2.42
CA GLY A 370 14.59 -48.21 3.43
C GLY A 370 13.12 -47.98 3.84
N LEU A 371 12.24 -47.88 2.84
CA LEU A 371 10.80 -47.73 3.05
C LEU A 371 10.19 -48.92 3.79
N ASP A 372 10.56 -50.17 3.42
CA ASP A 372 10.11 -51.38 4.11
C ASP A 372 10.56 -51.37 5.59
N THR A 373 11.80 -50.92 5.87
CA THR A 373 12.31 -50.83 7.23
C THR A 373 11.49 -49.84 8.07
N VAL A 374 11.16 -48.67 7.49
CA VAL A 374 10.32 -47.65 8.13
C VAL A 374 8.90 -48.20 8.35
N ARG A 375 8.31 -48.84 7.32
CA ARG A 375 6.97 -49.43 7.40
C ARG A 375 6.88 -50.50 8.50
N ASP A 376 7.88 -51.38 8.57
CA ASP A 376 7.92 -52.45 9.58
C ASP A 376 8.18 -51.90 10.99
N GLY A 377 8.96 -50.79 11.09
CA GLY A 377 9.14 -50.04 12.31
C GLY A 377 7.85 -49.44 12.81
N TYR A 378 7.12 -48.74 11.90
CA TYR A 378 5.80 -48.17 12.17
C TYR A 378 4.77 -49.24 12.57
N GLY A 379 4.71 -50.36 11.82
CA GLY A 379 3.83 -51.48 12.14
C GLY A 379 4.07 -52.04 13.54
N ARG A 380 5.36 -52.18 13.95
CA ARG A 380 5.73 -52.59 15.30
C ARG A 380 5.31 -51.56 16.36
N LEU A 381 5.44 -50.27 16.08
CA LEU A 381 5.01 -49.21 16.96
C LEU A 381 3.49 -49.24 17.16
N VAL A 382 2.72 -49.23 16.06
CA VAL A 382 1.25 -49.31 16.10
C VAL A 382 0.78 -50.59 16.81
N GLY A 383 1.40 -51.73 16.52
CA GLY A 383 1.10 -53.01 17.20
C GLY A 383 1.36 -52.92 18.72
N ARG A 384 2.41 -52.19 19.15
CA ARG A 384 2.73 -51.98 20.56
C ARG A 384 1.70 -51.05 21.22
N MET A 385 1.30 -49.99 20.51
CA MET A 385 0.26 -49.05 20.97
C MET A 385 -1.12 -49.71 21.07
N ASN A 386 -1.47 -50.57 20.11
CA ASN A 386 -2.75 -51.30 20.13
C ASN A 386 -2.84 -52.31 21.28
N ARG A 387 -1.70 -52.91 21.66
CA ARG A 387 -1.64 -53.78 22.86
C ARG A 387 -1.72 -53.04 24.18
N ARG A 388 -1.41 -51.75 24.17
CA ARG A 388 -1.42 -50.88 25.37
C ARG A 388 -2.13 -49.56 25.04
N PRO A 389 -3.48 -49.56 24.92
CA PRO A 389 -4.24 -48.42 24.43
C PRO A 389 -4.05 -47.14 25.30
N TRP A 390 -3.69 -47.30 26.58
CA TRP A 390 -3.36 -46.18 27.44
C TRP A 390 -2.13 -45.41 26.98
N LEU A 391 -1.13 -46.06 26.31
CA LEU A 391 0.01 -45.36 25.72
C LEU A 391 -0.41 -44.50 24.53
N ALA A 392 -1.33 -44.98 23.72
CA ALA A 392 -1.91 -44.17 22.63
C ALA A 392 -2.67 -42.96 23.18
N LEU A 393 -3.48 -43.15 24.23
CA LEU A 393 -4.19 -42.07 24.89
C LEU A 393 -3.21 -41.07 25.51
N ALA A 394 -2.19 -41.53 26.23
CA ALA A 394 -1.18 -40.66 26.82
C ALA A 394 -0.42 -39.85 25.76
N ALA A 395 -0.05 -40.46 24.63
CA ALA A 395 0.62 -39.77 23.52
C ALA A 395 -0.31 -38.70 22.88
N THR A 396 -1.59 -39.03 22.70
CA THR A 396 -2.58 -38.07 22.17
C THR A 396 -2.79 -36.89 23.14
N MET A 397 -2.90 -37.17 24.44
CA MET A 397 -3.04 -36.13 25.48
C MET A 397 -1.79 -35.25 25.56
N ALA A 398 -0.60 -35.84 25.45
CA ALA A 398 0.66 -35.11 25.41
C ALA A 398 0.74 -34.20 24.18
N ALA A 399 0.38 -34.72 23.01
CA ALA A 399 0.32 -33.92 21.78
C ALA A 399 -0.70 -32.78 21.88
N ALA A 400 -1.90 -33.05 22.41
CA ALA A 400 -2.90 -32.02 22.68
C ALA A 400 -2.39 -30.95 23.66
N GLY A 401 -1.69 -31.38 24.72
CA GLY A 401 -1.04 -30.49 25.68
C GLY A 401 -0.01 -29.56 25.03
N VAL A 402 0.84 -30.11 24.15
CA VAL A 402 1.81 -29.30 23.37
C VAL A 402 1.10 -28.30 22.47
N VAL A 403 0.04 -28.70 21.77
CA VAL A 403 -0.74 -27.78 20.91
C VAL A 403 -1.36 -26.65 21.74
N VAL A 404 -2.02 -26.98 22.86
CA VAL A 404 -2.62 -25.97 23.75
C VAL A 404 -1.55 -25.04 24.32
N PHE A 405 -0.44 -25.58 24.79
CA PHE A 405 0.69 -24.79 25.30
C PHE A 405 1.23 -23.84 24.23
N SER A 406 1.49 -24.36 23.02
CA SER A 406 1.96 -23.53 21.90
C SER A 406 0.96 -22.43 21.55
N PHE A 407 -0.34 -22.73 21.53
CA PHE A 407 -1.40 -21.76 21.24
C PHE A 407 -1.50 -20.65 22.28
N ILE A 408 -1.26 -20.96 23.56
CA ILE A 408 -1.29 -19.96 24.65
C ILE A 408 -0.05 -19.10 24.63
N THR A 409 1.13 -19.67 24.35
CA THR A 409 2.42 -18.97 24.41
C THR A 409 2.77 -18.23 23.12
N MET A 410 2.16 -18.60 22.00
CA MET A 410 2.44 -18.00 20.70
C MET A 410 1.94 -16.55 20.65
N PRO A 411 2.79 -15.59 20.23
CA PRO A 411 2.36 -14.21 20.06
C PRO A 411 1.25 -14.13 19.03
N LYS A 412 0.15 -13.46 19.42
CA LYS A 412 -1.03 -13.30 18.57
C LYS A 412 -0.94 -11.98 17.83
N GLY A 413 -0.96 -12.01 16.51
CA GLY A 413 -1.00 -10.84 15.64
C GLY A 413 -2.05 -11.01 14.54
N PHE A 414 -2.56 -9.88 14.02
CA PHE A 414 -3.56 -9.92 12.94
C PHE A 414 -2.91 -10.24 11.60
N LEU A 415 -1.82 -9.53 11.28
CA LEU A 415 -0.99 -9.75 10.11
C LEU A 415 0.48 -9.60 10.51
N PRO A 416 1.38 -10.41 9.96
CA PRO A 416 2.82 -10.20 10.16
C PRO A 416 3.23 -8.87 9.51
N GLN A 417 4.24 -8.22 10.08
CA GLN A 417 4.87 -7.08 9.42
C GLN A 417 5.68 -7.59 8.23
N GLU A 418 5.43 -7.02 7.07
CA GLU A 418 6.12 -7.36 5.84
C GLU A 418 7.15 -6.28 5.49
N ASP A 419 8.28 -6.70 4.96
CA ASP A 419 9.29 -5.79 4.45
C ASP A 419 8.89 -5.28 3.06
N GLN A 420 8.21 -4.14 3.04
CA GLN A 420 7.70 -3.52 1.79
C GLN A 420 8.78 -2.76 0.99
N GLY A 421 10.04 -2.75 1.46
CA GLY A 421 11.14 -2.10 0.75
C GLY A 421 11.26 -0.59 1.04
N TYR A 422 10.53 -0.06 2.02
CA TYR A 422 10.62 1.32 2.45
C TYR A 422 10.17 1.48 3.91
N PHE A 423 10.52 2.61 4.51
CA PHE A 423 10.01 3.04 5.81
C PHE A 423 9.86 4.56 5.85
N PHE A 424 9.23 5.03 6.89
CA PHE A 424 8.99 6.45 7.10
C PHE A 424 9.72 6.98 8.32
N ALA A 425 10.03 8.28 8.31
CA ALA A 425 10.48 8.98 9.50
C ALA A 425 9.67 10.28 9.66
N SER A 426 9.16 10.50 10.86
CA SER A 426 8.55 11.75 11.28
C SER A 426 9.60 12.61 11.96
N VAL A 427 9.74 13.83 11.53
CA VAL A 427 10.67 14.82 12.09
C VAL A 427 9.84 15.87 12.81
N GLN A 428 10.10 16.07 14.09
CA GLN A 428 9.40 17.05 14.92
C GLN A 428 10.42 17.91 15.65
N LEU A 429 10.44 19.20 15.32
CA LEU A 429 11.23 20.20 16.02
C LEU A 429 10.44 20.79 17.20
N PRO A 430 11.09 21.49 18.12
CA PRO A 430 10.41 22.24 19.16
C PRO A 430 9.37 23.21 18.59
N GLU A 431 8.36 23.51 19.38
CA GLU A 431 7.29 24.41 18.98
C GLU A 431 7.83 25.79 18.55
N ALA A 432 7.15 26.42 17.59
CA ALA A 432 7.55 27.66 16.94
C ALA A 432 8.87 27.62 16.14
N ALA A 433 9.44 26.44 15.87
CA ALA A 433 10.56 26.36 14.93
C ALA A 433 10.12 26.81 13.53
N SER A 434 10.95 27.59 12.87
CA SER A 434 10.70 28.04 11.50
C SER A 434 10.85 26.89 10.51
N LEU A 435 10.20 27.02 9.34
CA LEU A 435 10.33 26.03 8.28
C LEU A 435 11.78 25.86 7.82
N GLU A 436 12.52 26.96 7.71
CA GLU A 436 13.94 26.96 7.33
C GLU A 436 14.80 26.12 8.30
N ARG A 437 14.55 26.26 9.62
CA ARG A 437 15.20 25.43 10.63
C ARG A 437 14.85 23.97 10.47
N THR A 438 13.59 23.67 10.19
CA THR A 438 13.12 22.29 9.93
C THR A 438 13.79 21.71 8.69
N GLU A 439 13.88 22.47 7.60
CA GLU A 439 14.57 22.07 6.37
C GLU A 439 16.07 21.82 6.59
N ALA A 440 16.73 22.64 7.41
CA ALA A 440 18.14 22.43 7.75
C ALA A 440 18.38 21.11 8.51
N VAL A 441 17.54 20.81 9.50
CA VAL A 441 17.63 19.52 10.24
C VAL A 441 17.27 18.34 9.34
N MET A 442 16.27 18.48 8.49
CA MET A 442 15.93 17.43 7.52
C MET A 442 17.05 17.18 6.51
N ALA A 443 17.79 18.21 6.11
CA ALA A 443 18.96 18.05 5.25
C ALA A 443 20.06 17.22 5.93
N GLN A 444 20.34 17.47 7.21
CA GLN A 444 21.28 16.65 7.98
C GLN A 444 20.80 15.20 8.12
N ALA A 445 19.50 15.00 8.43
CA ALA A 445 18.91 13.67 8.50
C ALA A 445 19.05 12.92 7.16
N ARG A 446 18.80 13.59 6.03
CA ARG A 446 18.97 13.00 4.69
C ARG A 446 20.41 12.55 4.45
N GLU A 447 21.39 13.36 4.79
CA GLU A 447 22.81 13.01 4.62
C GLU A 447 23.15 11.74 5.40
N LEU A 448 22.72 11.64 6.65
CA LEU A 448 22.90 10.44 7.47
C LEU A 448 22.20 9.22 6.86
N LEU A 449 20.99 9.39 6.33
CA LEU A 449 20.24 8.31 5.68
C LEU A 449 20.93 7.81 4.42
N LEU A 450 21.41 8.70 3.56
CA LEU A 450 22.10 8.35 2.31
C LEU A 450 23.48 7.72 2.52
N LEU A 451 24.11 7.91 3.67
CA LEU A 451 25.33 7.19 4.06
C LEU A 451 25.08 5.70 4.34
N ASN A 452 23.86 5.31 4.60
CA ASN A 452 23.53 3.90 4.82
C ASN A 452 23.46 3.15 3.48
N PRO A 453 24.27 2.11 3.25
CA PRO A 453 24.33 1.39 1.98
C PRO A 453 23.03 0.68 1.59
N ALA A 454 22.12 0.46 2.54
CA ALA A 454 20.81 -0.12 2.29
C ALA A 454 19.79 0.88 1.72
N VAL A 455 20.04 2.18 1.85
CA VAL A 455 19.16 3.24 1.36
C VAL A 455 19.43 3.50 -0.12
N GLU A 456 18.38 3.60 -0.91
CA GLU A 456 18.43 3.93 -2.35
C GLU A 456 18.11 5.40 -2.56
N ASP A 457 16.95 5.87 -2.07
CA ASP A 457 16.46 7.23 -2.25
C ASP A 457 15.78 7.76 -0.98
N VAL A 458 15.76 9.09 -0.85
CA VAL A 458 15.13 9.80 0.26
C VAL A 458 14.24 10.91 -0.28
N ILE A 459 12.93 10.81 -0.02
CA ILE A 459 11.97 11.88 -0.29
C ILE A 459 11.70 12.61 1.02
N GLN A 460 11.76 13.93 0.99
CA GLN A 460 11.52 14.80 2.13
C GLN A 460 10.36 15.75 1.82
N VAL A 461 9.46 15.91 2.79
CA VAL A 461 8.38 16.90 2.75
C VAL A 461 8.45 17.71 4.04
N SER A 462 8.89 18.96 3.92
CA SER A 462 8.94 19.91 5.04
C SER A 462 7.60 20.59 5.23
N GLY A 463 7.28 20.98 6.47
CA GLY A 463 6.03 21.66 6.79
C GLY A 463 4.78 20.76 6.84
N PHE A 464 4.97 19.43 6.90
CA PHE A 464 3.87 18.47 6.93
C PHE A 464 4.16 17.33 7.91
N ASN A 465 3.21 17.06 8.81
CA ASN A 465 3.26 15.91 9.71
C ASN A 465 2.33 14.82 9.20
N ILE A 466 2.89 13.71 8.73
CA ILE A 466 2.13 12.60 8.15
C ILE A 466 1.29 11.84 9.18
N LEU A 467 1.70 11.81 10.45
CA LEU A 467 1.03 11.02 11.48
C LEU A 467 -0.36 11.57 11.82
N ASN A 468 -0.49 12.90 11.84
CA ASN A 468 -1.76 13.58 12.12
C ASN A 468 -2.38 14.26 10.89
N GLY A 469 -1.68 14.28 9.74
CA GLY A 469 -2.16 14.90 8.51
C GLY A 469 -2.21 16.45 8.54
N THR A 470 -1.47 17.08 9.46
CA THR A 470 -1.50 18.54 9.64
C THR A 470 -0.27 19.21 9.04
N SER A 471 -0.43 20.48 8.63
CA SER A 471 0.69 21.34 8.22
C SER A 471 1.19 22.12 9.42
N ALA A 472 2.49 22.03 9.71
CA ALA A 472 3.14 22.75 10.79
C ALA A 472 4.60 23.04 10.41
N SER A 473 5.07 24.27 10.60
CA SER A 473 6.43 24.69 10.23
C SER A 473 7.53 23.88 10.92
N ASN A 474 7.25 23.39 12.13
CA ASN A 474 8.17 22.57 12.95
C ASN A 474 8.08 21.06 12.65
N GLY A 475 7.27 20.64 11.66
CA GLY A 475 7.07 19.25 11.29
C GLY A 475 7.67 18.91 9.93
N GLY A 476 8.15 17.69 9.80
CA GLY A 476 8.65 17.14 8.54
C GLY A 476 8.37 15.63 8.41
N PHE A 477 8.32 15.19 7.18
CA PHE A 477 8.13 13.79 6.82
C PHE A 477 9.20 13.34 5.86
N ILE A 478 9.78 12.19 6.12
CA ILE A 478 10.78 11.57 5.27
C ILE A 478 10.30 10.18 4.88
N SER A 479 10.29 9.90 3.58
CA SER A 479 10.10 8.58 3.02
C SER A 479 11.45 8.05 2.55
N VAL A 480 11.86 6.89 3.07
CA VAL A 480 13.15 6.28 2.81
C VAL A 480 12.93 5.01 1.99
N MET A 481 13.34 5.03 0.75
CA MET A 481 13.30 3.87 -0.14
C MET A 481 14.58 3.05 0.02
N LEU A 482 14.42 1.75 0.09
CA LEU A 482 15.51 0.80 0.27
C LEU A 482 15.83 0.08 -1.03
N LYS A 483 17.09 -0.37 -1.14
CA LYS A 483 17.54 -1.25 -2.22
C LYS A 483 16.78 -2.58 -2.20
N ASP A 484 16.93 -3.37 -3.25
CA ASP A 484 16.31 -4.67 -3.35
C ASP A 484 16.65 -5.58 -2.16
N TRP A 485 15.69 -6.43 -1.76
CA TRP A 485 15.75 -7.29 -0.57
C TRP A 485 17.00 -8.18 -0.51
N HIS A 486 17.54 -8.60 -1.66
CA HIS A 486 18.76 -9.41 -1.73
C HIS A 486 20.06 -8.61 -1.52
N GLN A 487 19.99 -7.29 -1.52
CA GLN A 487 21.16 -6.40 -1.42
C GLN A 487 21.28 -5.72 -0.06
N ARG A 488 20.41 -6.02 0.89
CA ARG A 488 20.37 -5.36 2.19
C ARG A 488 19.89 -6.27 3.32
N PRO A 489 20.17 -5.92 4.57
CA PRO A 489 19.55 -6.55 5.73
C PRO A 489 18.01 -6.36 5.76
N PRO A 490 17.28 -7.15 6.58
CA PRO A 490 15.84 -6.97 6.81
C PRO A 490 15.51 -5.55 7.27
N LEU A 491 14.29 -5.09 6.94
CA LEU A 491 13.81 -3.74 7.24
C LEU A 491 14.01 -3.33 8.70
N GLU A 492 13.68 -4.21 9.64
CA GLU A 492 13.81 -3.92 11.08
C GLU A 492 15.25 -3.59 11.48
N ALA A 493 16.23 -4.37 11.00
CA ALA A 493 17.64 -4.13 11.30
C ALA A 493 18.14 -2.82 10.68
N VAL A 494 17.65 -2.46 9.48
CA VAL A 494 17.97 -1.17 8.85
C VAL A 494 17.37 -0.03 9.67
N MET A 495 16.10 -0.14 10.06
CA MET A 495 15.40 0.88 10.85
C MET A 495 16.04 1.09 12.22
N GLU A 496 16.43 0.03 12.91
CA GLU A 496 17.10 0.12 14.21
C GLU A 496 18.42 0.87 14.11
N LYS A 497 19.25 0.53 13.12
CA LYS A 497 20.52 1.21 12.85
C LYS A 497 20.33 2.68 12.52
N VAL A 498 19.38 2.98 11.63
CA VAL A 498 19.06 4.34 11.22
C VAL A 498 18.50 5.15 12.39
N GLN A 499 17.61 4.57 13.20
CA GLN A 499 17.07 5.23 14.38
C GLN A 499 18.19 5.65 15.35
N GLY A 500 19.15 4.77 15.58
CA GLY A 500 20.32 5.09 16.41
C GLY A 500 21.16 6.25 15.87
N GLN A 501 21.33 6.33 14.53
CA GLN A 501 22.03 7.44 13.89
C GLN A 501 21.27 8.76 13.98
N LEU A 502 19.95 8.74 13.76
CA LEU A 502 19.09 9.93 13.80
C LEU A 502 18.92 10.50 15.21
N MET A 503 19.05 9.67 16.26
CA MET A 503 19.10 10.14 17.66
C MET A 503 20.29 11.07 17.94
N GLY A 504 21.32 11.07 17.10
CA GLY A 504 22.45 12.00 17.17
C GLY A 504 22.13 13.45 16.76
N LEU A 505 20.90 13.73 16.32
CA LEU A 505 20.40 15.07 15.97
C LEU A 505 19.57 15.66 17.11
N PRO A 506 20.19 16.42 18.04
CA PRO A 506 19.50 16.87 19.27
C PRO A 506 18.45 17.96 19.02
N GLU A 507 18.43 18.55 17.83
CA GLU A 507 17.56 19.66 17.51
C GLU A 507 16.12 19.22 17.18
N ALA A 508 15.91 17.93 16.89
CA ALA A 508 14.60 17.38 16.55
C ALA A 508 14.38 15.99 17.16
N THR A 509 13.14 15.66 17.42
CA THR A 509 12.72 14.28 17.67
C THR A 509 12.42 13.62 16.33
N ILE A 510 13.25 12.64 15.94
CA ILE A 510 13.07 11.92 14.70
C ILE A 510 12.70 10.46 15.03
N MET A 511 11.56 10.02 14.55
CA MET A 511 11.05 8.68 14.80
C MET A 511 10.84 7.94 13.49
N THR A 512 11.49 6.77 13.37
CA THR A 512 11.28 5.87 12.24
C THR A 512 10.16 4.89 12.52
N PHE A 513 9.34 4.58 11.52
CA PHE A 513 8.25 3.62 11.62
C PHE A 513 8.02 2.91 10.28
N ALA A 514 7.61 1.65 10.37
CA ALA A 514 7.24 0.88 9.20
C ALA A 514 5.87 1.34 8.64
N PRO A 515 5.62 1.17 7.34
CA PRO A 515 4.31 1.39 6.76
C PRO A 515 3.26 0.48 7.41
N PRO A 516 1.97 0.84 7.36
CA PRO A 516 0.92 -0.04 7.81
C PRO A 516 0.89 -1.33 6.97
N THR A 517 0.58 -2.45 7.60
CA THR A 517 0.48 -3.76 6.92
C THR A 517 -0.61 -3.79 5.85
N LEU A 518 -1.66 -2.99 6.02
CA LEU A 518 -2.72 -2.79 5.04
C LEU A 518 -2.73 -1.33 4.58
N PRO A 519 -2.43 -1.04 3.32
CA PRO A 519 -2.53 0.31 2.78
C PRO A 519 -3.95 0.88 2.95
N GLY A 520 -4.04 2.13 3.42
CA GLY A 520 -5.32 2.81 3.67
C GLY A 520 -5.92 2.60 5.06
N LEU A 521 -5.37 1.73 5.90
CA LEU A 521 -5.77 1.58 7.30
C LEU A 521 -4.78 2.26 8.27
N GLY A 522 -4.63 3.57 8.10
CA GLY A 522 -3.74 4.40 8.93
C GLY A 522 -2.45 4.82 8.22
N ASN A 523 -1.66 5.65 8.90
CA ASN A 523 -0.42 6.23 8.37
C ASN A 523 0.84 5.52 8.89
N ALA A 524 0.72 4.73 9.95
CA ALA A 524 1.80 3.98 10.58
C ALA A 524 1.29 2.64 11.10
N SER A 525 2.19 1.65 11.24
CA SER A 525 1.88 0.42 11.97
C SER A 525 1.77 0.72 13.47
N GLY A 526 0.94 -0.05 14.18
CA GLY A 526 0.68 0.12 15.62
C GLY A 526 -0.77 0.52 15.92
N PHE A 527 -0.98 1.28 16.99
CA PHE A 527 -2.30 1.76 17.38
C PHE A 527 -2.29 3.27 17.63
N ASN A 528 -3.45 3.90 17.44
CA ASN A 528 -3.69 5.31 17.73
C ASN A 528 -4.61 5.42 18.95
N LEU A 529 -4.10 6.03 20.02
CA LEU A 529 -4.90 6.39 21.20
C LEU A 529 -5.25 7.88 21.10
N ARG A 530 -6.53 8.20 21.22
CA ARG A 530 -6.99 9.58 21.31
C ARG A 530 -7.47 9.88 22.72
N ILE A 531 -6.86 10.89 23.34
CA ILE A 531 -7.27 11.41 24.63
C ILE A 531 -8.09 12.66 24.37
N LEU A 532 -9.34 12.66 24.83
CA LEU A 532 -10.26 13.77 24.62
C LEU A 532 -10.46 14.53 25.93
N ALA A 533 -10.27 15.84 25.88
CA ALA A 533 -10.66 16.71 26.98
C ALA A 533 -12.20 16.83 27.02
N GLN A 534 -12.78 16.74 28.21
CA GLN A 534 -14.17 17.07 28.44
C GLN A 534 -14.33 18.57 28.68
N ALA A 535 -15.58 19.08 28.62
CA ALA A 535 -15.86 20.50 28.83
C ALA A 535 -15.30 21.01 30.17
N GLY A 536 -14.53 22.10 30.14
CA GLY A 536 -13.94 22.73 31.32
C GLY A 536 -12.49 22.37 31.62
N GLN A 537 -11.90 21.40 30.92
CA GLN A 537 -10.48 21.06 31.09
C GLN A 537 -9.60 21.97 30.24
N SER A 538 -8.49 22.43 30.82
CA SER A 538 -7.51 23.25 30.11
C SER A 538 -6.59 22.41 29.22
N PRO A 539 -6.02 22.98 28.15
CA PRO A 539 -5.00 22.30 27.33
C PRO A 539 -3.81 21.80 28.14
N ALA A 540 -3.39 22.54 29.17
CA ALA A 540 -2.28 22.16 30.05
C ALA A 540 -2.60 20.90 30.89
N GLU A 541 -3.83 20.77 31.38
CA GLU A 541 -4.28 19.56 32.09
C GLU A 541 -4.30 18.35 31.14
N LEU A 542 -4.79 18.54 29.91
CA LEU A 542 -4.76 17.48 28.90
C LEU A 542 -3.33 17.03 28.60
N GLU A 543 -2.37 17.97 28.52
CA GLU A 543 -0.96 17.65 28.31
C GLU A 543 -0.38 16.85 29.48
N GLN A 544 -0.66 17.23 30.71
CA GLN A 544 -0.20 16.47 31.89
C GLN A 544 -0.72 15.04 31.90
N VAL A 545 -2.01 14.85 31.62
CA VAL A 545 -2.62 13.51 31.52
C VAL A 545 -2.00 12.73 30.36
N THR A 546 -1.80 13.35 29.20
CA THR A 546 -1.16 12.72 28.04
C THR A 546 0.25 12.23 28.40
N HIS A 547 1.07 13.07 29.03
CA HIS A 547 2.41 12.68 29.47
C HIS A 547 2.40 11.58 30.55
N GLN A 548 1.39 11.57 31.43
CA GLN A 548 1.24 10.49 32.41
C GLN A 548 0.91 9.16 31.71
N VAL A 549 -0.03 9.17 30.75
CA VAL A 549 -0.37 8.00 29.93
C VAL A 549 0.85 7.49 29.15
N LEU A 550 1.63 8.38 28.52
CA LEU A 550 2.84 8.03 27.80
C LEU A 550 3.89 7.36 28.71
N ARG A 551 4.16 7.94 29.88
CA ARG A 551 5.12 7.36 30.84
C ARG A 551 4.69 5.97 31.28
N THR A 552 3.40 5.81 31.60
CA THR A 552 2.86 4.51 32.03
C THR A 552 2.90 3.50 30.88
N ALA A 553 2.47 3.88 29.69
CA ALA A 553 2.44 3.00 28.52
C ALA A 553 3.84 2.50 28.13
N ASN A 554 4.86 3.37 28.16
CA ASN A 554 6.24 2.97 27.83
C ASN A 554 6.91 2.08 28.91
N GLN A 555 6.27 1.87 30.09
CA GLN A 555 6.71 0.89 31.08
C GLN A 555 6.23 -0.54 30.81
N TYR A 556 5.22 -0.69 29.93
CA TYR A 556 4.71 -2.02 29.59
C TYR A 556 5.61 -2.70 28.54
N PRO A 557 6.11 -3.92 28.81
CA PRO A 557 6.99 -4.65 27.87
C PRO A 557 6.35 -4.93 26.49
N GLN A 558 5.01 -4.95 26.44
CA GLN A 558 4.24 -5.21 25.23
C GLN A 558 4.12 -3.96 24.33
N LEU A 559 4.44 -2.78 24.85
CA LEU A 559 4.35 -1.52 24.11
C LEU A 559 5.75 -0.97 23.91
N SER A 560 6.02 -0.51 22.71
CA SER A 560 7.27 0.17 22.41
C SER A 560 7.00 1.45 21.63
N ARG A 561 7.79 2.51 21.93
CA ARG A 561 7.74 3.78 21.20
C ARG A 561 6.38 4.47 21.23
N VAL A 562 5.71 4.51 22.39
CA VAL A 562 4.49 5.29 22.54
C VAL A 562 4.86 6.77 22.68
N PHE A 563 4.34 7.61 21.81
CA PHE A 563 4.68 9.04 21.72
C PHE A 563 3.49 9.88 21.31
N THR A 564 3.60 11.20 21.48
CA THR A 564 2.63 12.19 20.99
C THR A 564 3.35 13.27 20.19
N THR A 565 2.68 13.81 19.18
CA THR A 565 3.12 15.01 18.44
C THR A 565 2.38 16.27 18.88
N TRP A 566 1.49 16.16 19.88
CA TRP A 566 0.72 17.28 20.38
C TRP A 566 1.38 17.92 21.60
N SER A 567 1.35 19.24 21.65
CA SER A 567 1.80 20.06 22.78
C SER A 567 0.82 21.21 23.01
N SER A 568 0.61 21.56 24.28
CA SER A 568 -0.16 22.76 24.65
C SER A 568 0.71 24.03 24.71
N ASN A 569 2.03 23.87 24.64
CA ASN A 569 3.00 24.92 24.98
C ASN A 569 3.52 25.63 23.72
N VAL A 570 2.60 26.00 22.81
CA VAL A 570 2.94 26.73 21.59
C VAL A 570 3.11 28.20 21.93
N PRO A 571 4.32 28.80 21.72
CA PRO A 571 4.51 30.24 21.93
C PRO A 571 3.57 31.06 21.05
N GLN A 572 2.83 31.99 21.67
CA GLN A 572 1.87 32.85 21.01
C GLN A 572 2.16 34.30 21.34
N LEU A 573 2.02 35.17 20.35
CA LEU A 573 2.04 36.63 20.54
C LEU A 573 0.59 37.11 20.63
N THR A 574 0.26 37.80 21.73
CA THR A 574 -1.03 38.42 21.89
C THR A 574 -0.94 39.89 21.42
N LEU A 575 -1.65 40.19 20.35
CA LEU A 575 -1.80 41.59 19.88
C LEU A 575 -2.99 42.24 20.60
N THR A 576 -2.71 43.25 21.40
CA THR A 576 -3.75 44.08 21.99
C THR A 576 -3.86 45.37 21.20
N VAL A 577 -4.99 45.57 20.53
CA VAL A 577 -5.27 46.78 19.77
C VAL A 577 -6.06 47.73 20.63
N ASP A 578 -5.53 48.95 20.82
CA ASP A 578 -6.30 50.06 21.39
C ASP A 578 -7.33 50.54 20.35
N ARG A 579 -8.57 50.10 20.54
CA ARG A 579 -9.66 50.36 19.58
C ARG A 579 -10.03 51.83 19.50
N ASP A 580 -9.86 52.56 20.60
CA ASP A 580 -10.18 54.00 20.62
C ASP A 580 -9.15 54.84 19.84
N GLN A 581 -7.86 54.42 19.93
CA GLN A 581 -6.80 55.04 19.10
C GLN A 581 -6.86 54.59 17.65
N ALA A 582 -7.23 53.35 17.40
CA ALA A 582 -7.36 52.84 16.03
C ALA A 582 -8.57 53.42 15.27
N ALA A 583 -9.58 53.90 15.97
CA ALA A 583 -10.79 54.52 15.39
C ALA A 583 -10.66 56.05 15.19
N ARG A 584 -9.63 56.71 15.76
CA ARG A 584 -9.31 58.10 15.58
C ARG A 584 -8.39 58.32 14.38
#